data_fb2c55067771fc86925e9d61b3778fb9
#
_entry.id   fb2c55067771fc86925e9d61b3778fb9
#
_cell.length_a   1.000
_cell.length_b   1.000
_cell.length_c   1.000
_cell.angle_alpha   90.00
_cell.angle_beta   90.00
_cell.angle_gamma   90.00
#
_symmetry.space_group_name_H-M   'P 1'
#
loop_
_entity.id
_entity.type
_entity.pdbx_description
1 polymer ?
#
loop_
_entity_poly.entity_id
_entity_poly.type
_entity_poly.pdbx_seq_one_letter_code
_entity_poly.pdbx_strand_id
1 'polypeptide(L)'
;MGQKIHPLGLRLGITQKHRSIWFSKFNNYPYLILEDTNIRSYIFNKYPKAHIVDIIIKRYRTTQNLETKEQIDLIEVTINTALPSKILNRKDKKQNLTELKNTLEQVCQKQRNNNNLPKVEILLNIFKINDIYLEASVLADYLIQQLEQRVPFRSALKKTLNRTRKAKGIKIQIAGRLNGAEIARTEWVRKGRVPLQTLRADIDYSYKTAKTIYGILGIKIWLFKGEQT
;
A
#
# COMPACT_ATOMS: atom_id res chain seq x y z
N MET A 1 16.89 2.28 -23.20
CA MET A 1 16.23 1.19 -22.45
C MET A 1 14.74 1.23 -22.75
N GLY A 2 14.12 0.11 -23.13
CA GLY A 2 12.69 0.08 -23.43
C GLY A 2 11.82 0.43 -22.23
N GLN A 3 10.72 1.09 -22.48
CA GLN A 3 9.70 1.38 -21.48
C GLN A 3 9.02 0.08 -21.04
N LYS A 4 8.67 -0.02 -19.75
CA LYS A 4 8.04 -1.21 -19.18
C LYS A 4 6.75 -0.83 -18.49
N ILE A 5 5.71 -1.59 -18.75
CA ILE A 5 4.42 -1.40 -18.11
C ILE A 5 4.48 -1.69 -16.60
N HIS A 6 3.62 -1.07 -15.82
CA HIS A 6 3.50 -1.34 -14.40
C HIS A 6 2.99 -2.77 -14.17
N PRO A 7 3.70 -3.63 -13.39
CA PRO A 7 3.36 -5.04 -13.26
C PRO A 7 1.97 -5.29 -12.71
N LEU A 8 1.54 -4.49 -11.72
CA LEU A 8 0.19 -4.56 -11.16
C LEU A 8 -0.86 -4.18 -12.23
N GLY A 9 -0.64 -3.05 -12.94
CA GLY A 9 -1.58 -2.59 -13.96
C GLY A 9 -1.82 -3.61 -15.08
N LEU A 10 -0.76 -4.32 -15.49
CA LEU A 10 -0.86 -5.39 -16.49
C LEU A 10 -1.72 -6.58 -16.04
N ARG A 11 -1.78 -6.84 -14.74
CA ARG A 11 -2.42 -8.03 -14.14
C ARG A 11 -3.76 -7.77 -13.49
N LEU A 12 -4.20 -6.51 -13.41
CA LEU A 12 -5.51 -6.16 -12.88
C LEU A 12 -6.64 -6.79 -13.68
N GLY A 13 -7.59 -7.39 -12.99
CA GLY A 13 -8.73 -8.08 -13.60
C GLY A 13 -8.42 -9.49 -14.11
N ILE A 14 -7.14 -9.91 -14.19
CA ILE A 14 -6.72 -11.25 -14.60
C ILE A 14 -6.27 -12.05 -13.37
N THR A 15 -5.15 -11.68 -12.76
CA THR A 15 -4.57 -12.37 -11.60
C THR A 15 -4.64 -11.55 -10.32
N GLN A 16 -4.76 -10.23 -10.43
CA GLN A 16 -4.80 -9.33 -9.28
C GLN A 16 -6.11 -8.53 -9.25
N LYS A 17 -6.63 -8.31 -8.03
CA LYS A 17 -7.85 -7.53 -7.81
C LYS A 17 -7.53 -6.05 -7.61
N HIS A 18 -8.49 -5.19 -7.92
CA HIS A 18 -8.40 -3.76 -7.63
C HIS A 18 -8.37 -3.51 -6.12
N ARG A 19 -7.69 -2.45 -5.70
CA ARG A 19 -7.64 -2.00 -4.30
C ARG A 19 -8.83 -1.13 -3.90
N SER A 20 -9.54 -0.59 -4.86
CA SER A 20 -10.83 0.09 -4.67
C SER A 20 -11.88 -0.66 -5.49
N ILE A 21 -12.92 -1.17 -4.81
CA ILE A 21 -13.95 -2.03 -5.41
C ILE A 21 -15.29 -1.35 -5.17
N TRP A 22 -15.67 -0.47 -6.09
CA TRP A 22 -16.95 0.25 -6.05
C TRP A 22 -17.29 0.86 -7.40
N PHE A 23 -18.54 1.25 -7.56
CA PHE A 23 -19.05 1.95 -8.73
C PHE A 23 -19.92 3.15 -8.31
N SER A 24 -19.88 4.23 -9.07
CA SER A 24 -20.69 5.42 -8.81
C SER A 24 -21.12 6.10 -10.12
N LYS A 25 -22.16 6.93 -10.04
CA LYS A 25 -22.56 7.81 -11.14
C LYS A 25 -21.45 8.84 -11.43
N PHE A 26 -21.36 9.28 -12.68
CA PHE A 26 -20.32 10.19 -13.15
C PHE A 26 -20.18 11.45 -12.28
N ASN A 27 -21.27 12.08 -11.88
CA ASN A 27 -21.27 13.32 -11.09
C ASN A 27 -20.63 13.16 -9.70
N ASN A 28 -20.79 11.99 -9.07
CA ASN A 28 -20.26 11.73 -7.71
C ASN A 28 -18.86 11.09 -7.73
N TYR A 29 -18.45 10.56 -8.89
CA TYR A 29 -17.22 9.80 -9.04
C TYR A 29 -15.95 10.57 -8.60
N PRO A 30 -15.74 11.84 -8.99
CA PRO A 30 -14.55 12.61 -8.58
C PRO A 30 -14.44 12.77 -7.05
N TYR A 31 -15.55 13.04 -6.39
CA TYR A 31 -15.59 13.22 -4.93
C TYR A 31 -15.22 11.94 -4.18
N LEU A 32 -15.70 10.80 -4.66
CA LEU A 32 -15.42 9.51 -4.04
C LEU A 32 -13.96 9.07 -4.24
N ILE A 33 -13.33 9.39 -5.38
CA ILE A 33 -11.89 9.17 -5.58
C ILE A 33 -11.06 10.03 -4.62
N LEU A 34 -11.43 11.31 -4.46
CA LEU A 34 -10.76 12.20 -3.52
C LEU A 34 -10.88 11.69 -2.09
N GLU A 35 -12.06 11.19 -1.71
CA GLU A 35 -12.31 10.58 -0.40
C GLU A 35 -11.43 9.35 -0.17
N ASP A 36 -11.32 8.44 -1.16
CA ASP A 36 -10.42 7.28 -1.10
C ASP A 36 -8.95 7.69 -0.94
N THR A 37 -8.53 8.73 -1.66
CA THR A 37 -7.16 9.25 -1.57
C THR A 37 -6.87 9.82 -0.18
N ASN A 38 -7.83 10.53 0.42
CA ASN A 38 -7.68 11.10 1.75
C ASN A 38 -7.68 10.03 2.85
N ILE A 39 -8.53 9.00 2.74
CA ILE A 39 -8.51 7.85 3.65
C ILE A 39 -7.12 7.18 3.62
N ARG A 40 -6.60 6.90 2.43
CA ARG A 40 -5.27 6.27 2.27
C ARG A 40 -4.16 7.13 2.82
N SER A 41 -4.11 8.41 2.46
CA SER A 41 -3.07 9.34 2.92
C SER A 41 -3.11 9.53 4.43
N TYR A 42 -4.31 9.65 5.03
CA TYR A 42 -4.46 9.73 6.47
C TYR A 42 -3.87 8.50 7.19
N ILE A 43 -4.22 7.30 6.73
CA ILE A 43 -3.75 6.05 7.34
C ILE A 43 -2.23 5.91 7.20
N PHE A 44 -1.66 6.18 6.02
CA PHE A 44 -0.21 6.11 5.80
C PHE A 44 0.57 7.12 6.64
N ASN A 45 0.06 8.35 6.77
CA ASN A 45 0.72 9.41 7.56
C ASN A 45 0.63 9.15 9.06
N LYS A 46 -0.51 8.63 9.55
CA LYS A 46 -0.69 8.34 10.98
C LYS A 46 0.14 7.14 11.46
N TYR A 47 0.32 6.13 10.61
CA TYR A 47 0.97 4.88 10.98
C TYR A 47 2.16 4.48 10.08
N PRO A 48 3.21 5.31 9.94
CA PRO A 48 4.34 5.02 9.06
C PRO A 48 5.13 3.76 9.50
N LYS A 49 5.13 3.45 10.79
CA LYS A 49 5.85 2.29 11.37
C LYS A 49 5.05 0.99 11.36
N ALA A 50 3.82 1.00 10.85
CA ALA A 50 2.98 -0.21 10.82
C ALA A 50 3.29 -1.13 9.63
N HIS A 51 4.10 -0.68 8.67
CA HIS A 51 4.41 -1.41 7.42
C HIS A 51 3.14 -1.87 6.71
N ILE A 52 2.31 -0.90 6.35
CA ILE A 52 1.06 -1.14 5.63
C ILE A 52 1.39 -1.62 4.22
N VAL A 53 0.84 -2.75 3.83
CA VAL A 53 1.03 -3.34 2.50
C VAL A 53 -0.01 -2.81 1.55
N ASP A 54 -1.29 -3.02 1.88
CA ASP A 54 -2.42 -2.62 1.07
C ASP A 54 -3.56 -2.07 1.94
N ILE A 55 -4.32 -1.14 1.34
CA ILE A 55 -5.57 -0.64 1.87
C ILE A 55 -6.64 -0.91 0.81
N ILE A 56 -7.57 -1.82 1.10
CA ILE A 56 -8.67 -2.16 0.20
C ILE A 56 -9.91 -1.40 0.67
N ILE A 57 -10.54 -0.68 -0.24
CA ILE A 57 -11.74 0.12 0.03
C ILE A 57 -12.88 -0.46 -0.81
N LYS A 58 -13.94 -0.87 -0.12
CA LYS A 58 -15.18 -1.28 -0.75
C LYS A 58 -16.30 -0.34 -0.30
N ARG A 59 -17.18 0.00 -1.21
CA ARG A 59 -18.33 0.86 -0.91
C ARG A 59 -19.61 0.11 -1.24
N TYR A 60 -20.51 0.15 -0.28
CA TYR A 60 -21.84 -0.41 -0.41
C TYR A 60 -22.84 0.73 -0.26
N ARG A 61 -23.79 0.79 -1.18
CA ARG A 61 -24.98 1.63 -0.97
C ARG A 61 -25.85 0.93 0.03
N THR A 62 -25.98 1.51 1.20
CA THR A 62 -26.86 0.96 2.20
C THR A 62 -28.29 1.31 1.89
N THR A 63 -29.11 0.33 2.11
CA THR A 63 -30.54 0.43 2.28
C THR A 63 -30.87 1.47 3.32
N GLN A 64 -31.97 2.17 3.08
CA GLN A 64 -32.63 3.05 4.04
C GLN A 64 -32.66 2.39 5.42
N ASN A 65 -32.15 3.04 6.44
CA ASN A 65 -32.50 2.68 7.78
C ASN A 65 -34.02 2.81 7.88
N LEU A 66 -34.71 1.70 8.16
CA LEU A 66 -36.15 1.61 8.19
C LEU A 66 -36.81 2.65 9.14
N GLU A 67 -36.03 3.14 10.12
CA GLU A 67 -36.49 4.12 11.11
C GLU A 67 -36.35 5.59 10.67
N THR A 68 -35.28 5.95 9.91
CA THR A 68 -35.00 7.39 9.62
C THR A 68 -35.10 7.79 8.16
N LYS A 69 -35.33 6.84 7.22
CA LYS A 69 -35.33 7.06 5.75
C LYS A 69 -34.07 7.78 5.21
N GLU A 70 -33.02 7.94 6.01
CA GLU A 70 -31.77 8.54 5.59
C GLU A 70 -30.94 7.50 4.82
N GLN A 71 -30.40 7.91 3.67
CA GLN A 71 -29.44 7.10 2.93
C GLN A 71 -28.08 7.22 3.64
N ILE A 72 -27.51 6.07 4.03
CA ILE A 72 -26.19 6.00 4.64
C ILE A 72 -25.30 5.17 3.69
N ASP A 73 -24.15 5.69 3.31
CA ASP A 73 -23.15 4.95 2.54
C ASP A 73 -22.22 4.19 3.49
N LEU A 74 -22.13 2.88 3.32
CA LEU A 74 -21.21 2.04 4.09
C LEU A 74 -19.88 1.89 3.35
N ILE A 75 -18.78 2.26 4.01
CA ILE A 75 -17.43 2.09 3.48
C ILE A 75 -16.69 1.04 4.29
N GLU A 76 -16.37 -0.08 3.67
CA GLU A 76 -15.49 -1.08 4.28
C GLU A 76 -14.03 -0.77 3.93
N VAL A 77 -13.23 -0.46 4.94
CA VAL A 77 -11.80 -0.20 4.82
C VAL A 77 -11.03 -1.37 5.43
N THR A 78 -10.36 -2.14 4.58
CA THR A 78 -9.55 -3.28 5.00
C THR A 78 -8.07 -2.90 4.92
N ILE A 79 -7.37 -2.93 6.06
CA ILE A 79 -5.95 -2.60 6.17
C ILE A 79 -5.15 -3.88 6.35
N ASN A 80 -4.32 -4.22 5.35
CA ASN A 80 -3.37 -5.32 5.41
C ASN A 80 -2.02 -4.79 5.92
N THR A 81 -1.58 -5.25 7.09
CA THR A 81 -0.36 -4.75 7.75
C THR A 81 0.53 -5.87 8.26
N ALA A 82 1.85 -5.65 8.25
CA ALA A 82 2.82 -6.55 8.85
C ALA A 82 2.83 -6.47 10.38
N LEU A 83 2.58 -5.28 10.95
CA LEU A 83 2.66 -5.01 12.38
C LEU A 83 1.36 -4.37 12.91
N PRO A 84 0.27 -5.13 13.08
CA PRO A 84 -1.00 -4.59 13.59
C PRO A 84 -0.87 -4.00 15.01
N SER A 85 0.09 -4.47 15.81
CA SER A 85 0.36 -3.93 17.15
C SER A 85 0.81 -2.46 17.17
N LYS A 86 1.21 -1.89 16.03
CA LYS A 86 1.55 -0.46 15.90
C LYS A 86 0.33 0.40 15.60
N ILE A 87 -0.75 -0.20 15.11
CA ILE A 87 -2.04 0.46 14.91
C ILE A 87 -2.90 0.29 16.18
N LEU A 88 -2.90 -0.93 16.73
CA LEU A 88 -3.67 -1.31 17.91
C LEU A 88 -2.74 -1.40 19.10
N ASN A 89 -2.81 -0.45 20.04
CA ASN A 89 -2.11 -0.56 21.30
C ASN A 89 -2.60 -1.79 22.08
N ARG A 90 -1.68 -2.51 22.71
CA ARG A 90 -1.99 -3.76 23.40
C ARG A 90 -3.02 -3.61 24.54
N LYS A 91 -3.03 -2.44 25.21
CA LYS A 91 -3.89 -2.19 26.37
C LYS A 91 -5.35 -1.85 25.97
N ASP A 92 -5.54 -1.01 24.91
CA ASP A 92 -6.87 -0.45 24.60
C ASP A 92 -7.25 -0.64 23.13
N LYS A 93 -7.24 -1.92 22.68
CA LYS A 93 -7.48 -2.26 21.26
C LYS A 93 -8.83 -1.75 20.72
N LYS A 94 -9.90 -1.85 21.53
CA LYS A 94 -11.24 -1.41 21.13
C LYS A 94 -11.31 0.11 21.02
N GLN A 95 -10.75 0.84 21.99
CA GLN A 95 -10.76 2.31 22.00
C GLN A 95 -9.99 2.87 20.80
N ASN A 96 -8.80 2.35 20.51
CA ASN A 96 -8.01 2.77 19.35
C ASN A 96 -8.71 2.52 18.01
N LEU A 97 -9.48 1.40 17.89
CA LEU A 97 -10.28 1.14 16.69
C LEU A 97 -11.44 2.13 16.56
N THR A 98 -12.16 2.39 17.65
CA THR A 98 -13.28 3.35 17.63
C THR A 98 -12.80 4.76 17.38
N GLU A 99 -11.70 5.20 17.98
CA GLU A 99 -11.06 6.48 17.69
C GLU A 99 -10.65 6.62 16.22
N LEU A 100 -10.02 5.59 15.67
CA LEU A 100 -9.60 5.59 14.26
C LEU A 100 -10.82 5.61 13.34
N LYS A 101 -11.86 4.85 13.65
CA LYS A 101 -13.13 4.86 12.91
C LYS A 101 -13.71 6.28 12.94
N ASN A 102 -13.90 6.87 14.13
CA ASN A 102 -14.49 8.18 14.30
C ASN A 102 -13.70 9.29 13.57
N THR A 103 -12.37 9.24 13.63
CA THR A 103 -11.53 10.21 12.91
C THR A 103 -11.62 10.08 11.40
N LEU A 104 -11.69 8.86 10.87
CA LEU A 104 -11.90 8.64 9.45
C LEU A 104 -13.29 9.10 8.99
N GLU A 105 -14.33 8.82 9.77
CA GLU A 105 -15.68 9.30 9.50
C GLU A 105 -15.75 10.83 9.49
N GLN A 106 -15.08 11.50 10.43
CA GLN A 106 -15.00 12.97 10.44
C GLN A 106 -14.29 13.53 9.20
N VAL A 107 -13.20 12.90 8.74
CA VAL A 107 -12.47 13.29 7.53
C VAL A 107 -13.37 13.15 6.30
N CYS A 108 -14.09 12.05 6.18
CA CYS A 108 -15.03 11.82 5.08
C CYS A 108 -16.24 12.78 5.16
N GLN A 109 -16.82 12.96 6.34
CA GLN A 109 -18.01 13.78 6.53
C GLN A 109 -17.76 15.26 6.20
N LYS A 110 -16.58 15.79 6.56
CA LYS A 110 -16.20 17.17 6.18
C LYS A 110 -16.25 17.41 4.66
N GLN A 111 -15.82 16.43 3.86
CA GLN A 111 -15.87 16.53 2.40
C GLN A 111 -17.29 16.36 1.85
N ARG A 112 -18.09 15.49 2.45
CA ARG A 112 -19.44 15.19 2.00
C ARG A 112 -20.41 16.32 2.29
N ASN A 113 -20.28 17.02 3.42
CA ASN A 113 -21.09 18.18 3.74
C ASN A 113 -20.98 19.28 2.68
N ASN A 114 -19.79 19.46 2.09
CA ASN A 114 -19.57 20.44 1.02
C ASN A 114 -20.21 20.04 -0.32
N ASN A 115 -20.53 18.75 -0.51
CA ASN A 115 -20.95 18.20 -1.79
C ASN A 115 -22.36 17.59 -1.75
N ASN A 116 -23.13 17.81 -0.68
CA ASN A 116 -24.48 17.25 -0.47
C ASN A 116 -24.56 15.73 -0.68
N LEU A 117 -23.53 14.99 -0.26
CA LEU A 117 -23.50 13.54 -0.30
C LEU A 117 -24.07 12.93 0.99
N PRO A 118 -24.63 11.70 0.94
CA PRO A 118 -25.21 11.04 2.12
C PRO A 118 -24.16 10.82 3.22
N LYS A 119 -24.63 10.65 4.45
CA LYS A 119 -23.76 10.34 5.62
C LYS A 119 -22.97 9.06 5.38
N VAL A 120 -21.80 8.94 6.02
CA VAL A 120 -20.93 7.78 5.91
C VAL A 120 -20.86 7.04 7.22
N GLU A 121 -20.89 5.72 7.11
CA GLU A 121 -20.49 4.80 8.16
C GLU A 121 -19.27 3.98 7.69
N ILE A 122 -18.23 3.86 8.53
CA ILE A 122 -17.00 3.14 8.19
C ILE A 122 -16.93 1.83 8.98
N LEU A 123 -16.77 0.72 8.25
CA LEU A 123 -16.36 -0.57 8.79
C LEU A 123 -14.85 -0.74 8.62
N LEU A 124 -14.12 -0.83 9.74
CA LEU A 124 -12.68 -0.96 9.74
C LEU A 124 -12.23 -2.38 10.07
N ASN A 125 -11.54 -3.02 9.13
CA ASN A 125 -10.96 -4.34 9.30
C ASN A 125 -9.44 -4.27 9.21
N ILE A 126 -8.72 -4.89 10.17
CA ILE A 126 -7.25 -4.94 10.19
C ILE A 126 -6.81 -6.39 10.14
N PHE A 127 -6.08 -6.75 9.08
CA PHE A 127 -5.53 -8.09 8.90
C PHE A 127 -4.02 -8.09 9.02
N LYS A 128 -3.53 -9.09 9.75
CA LYS A 128 -2.09 -9.36 9.83
C LYS A 128 -1.66 -10.23 8.67
N ILE A 129 -0.57 -9.86 8.02
CA ILE A 129 0.06 -10.67 6.99
C ILE A 129 1.00 -11.69 7.63
N ASN A 130 0.86 -12.97 7.25
CA ASN A 130 1.66 -14.06 7.82
C ASN A 130 3.11 -14.01 7.33
N ASP A 131 3.32 -13.96 6.01
CA ASP A 131 4.65 -13.97 5.40
C ASP A 131 5.11 -12.55 5.05
N ILE A 132 5.61 -11.83 6.05
CA ILE A 132 6.02 -10.41 5.96
C ILE A 132 7.05 -10.17 4.85
N TYR A 133 7.99 -11.10 4.66
CA TYR A 133 9.06 -10.97 3.65
C TYR A 133 8.66 -11.43 2.23
N LEU A 134 7.42 -11.84 2.02
CA LEU A 134 6.83 -12.07 0.71
C LEU A 134 6.05 -10.86 0.18
N GLU A 135 6.12 -9.72 0.86
CA GLU A 135 5.47 -8.47 0.46
C GLU A 135 6.50 -7.43 0.03
N ALA A 136 6.40 -6.97 -1.22
CA ALA A 136 7.35 -6.01 -1.81
C ALA A 136 7.34 -4.67 -1.07
N SER A 137 6.18 -4.24 -0.56
CA SER A 137 6.03 -2.99 0.21
C SER A 137 6.86 -3.03 1.49
N VAL A 138 6.83 -4.14 2.24
CA VAL A 138 7.57 -4.30 3.51
C VAL A 138 9.07 -4.38 3.26
N LEU A 139 9.48 -5.08 2.19
CA LEU A 139 10.89 -5.13 1.80
C LEU A 139 11.43 -3.76 1.41
N ALA A 140 10.58 -2.95 0.73
CA ALA A 140 10.94 -1.57 0.39
C ALA A 140 11.15 -0.73 1.66
N ASP A 141 10.25 -0.81 2.63
CA ASP A 141 10.39 -0.10 3.91
C ASP A 141 11.65 -0.51 4.66
N TYR A 142 11.94 -1.81 4.69
CA TYR A 142 13.17 -2.31 5.31
C TYR A 142 14.44 -1.77 4.62
N LEU A 143 14.42 -1.71 3.28
CA LEU A 143 15.54 -1.16 2.52
C LEU A 143 15.70 0.35 2.75
N ILE A 144 14.58 1.10 2.77
CA ILE A 144 14.55 2.53 3.06
C ILE A 144 15.18 2.81 4.42
N GLN A 145 14.73 2.10 5.45
CA GLN A 145 15.24 2.26 6.80
C GLN A 145 16.77 2.08 6.88
N GLN A 146 17.31 1.11 6.14
CA GLN A 146 18.77 0.90 6.11
C GLN A 146 19.51 2.02 5.37
N LEU A 147 18.97 2.50 4.25
CA LEU A 147 19.57 3.58 3.49
C LEU A 147 19.56 4.91 4.26
N GLU A 148 18.47 5.19 4.97
CA GLU A 148 18.37 6.37 5.86
C GLU A 148 19.32 6.28 7.06
N GLN A 149 19.62 5.06 7.53
CA GLN A 149 20.66 4.79 8.55
C GLN A 149 22.09 4.81 7.98
N ARG A 150 22.29 5.25 6.74
CA ARG A 150 23.58 5.35 6.05
C ARG A 150 24.31 4.02 5.86
N VAL A 151 23.59 2.90 5.83
CA VAL A 151 24.21 1.61 5.47
C VAL A 151 24.58 1.64 3.98
N PRO A 152 25.79 1.19 3.59
CA PRO A 152 26.18 1.12 2.18
C PRO A 152 25.16 0.33 1.36
N PHE A 153 24.75 0.89 0.21
CA PHE A 153 23.62 0.32 -0.58
C PHE A 153 23.84 -1.15 -0.99
N ARG A 154 25.08 -1.55 -1.29
CA ARG A 154 25.40 -2.96 -1.64
C ARG A 154 25.15 -3.91 -0.46
N SER A 155 25.52 -3.51 0.76
CA SER A 155 25.24 -4.25 1.99
C SER A 155 23.72 -4.34 2.26
N ALA A 156 23.01 -3.22 2.11
CA ALA A 156 21.58 -3.15 2.28
C ALA A 156 20.84 -4.07 1.29
N LEU A 157 21.23 -4.05 0.00
CA LEU A 157 20.71 -4.97 -1.02
C LEU A 157 20.95 -6.44 -0.65
N LYS A 158 22.18 -6.80 -0.25
CA LYS A 158 22.52 -8.18 0.13
C LYS A 158 21.69 -8.66 1.33
N LYS A 159 21.53 -7.82 2.36
CA LYS A 159 20.69 -8.12 3.53
C LYS A 159 19.23 -8.34 3.15
N THR A 160 18.68 -7.50 2.28
CA THR A 160 17.29 -7.62 1.80
C THR A 160 17.09 -8.91 1.00
N LEU A 161 18.03 -9.25 0.09
CA LEU A 161 17.99 -10.51 -0.67
C LEU A 161 18.05 -11.75 0.21
N ASN A 162 18.79 -11.69 1.32
CA ASN A 162 18.89 -12.83 2.25
C ASN A 162 17.59 -13.04 3.04
N ARG A 163 16.78 -12.02 3.24
CA ARG A 163 15.48 -12.15 3.92
C ARG A 163 14.40 -12.78 3.03
N THR A 164 14.52 -12.66 1.71
CA THR A 164 13.52 -13.15 0.75
C THR A 164 13.73 -14.59 0.30
N ARG A 165 14.15 -15.48 1.21
CA ARG A 165 14.47 -16.90 0.86
C ARG A 165 13.28 -17.69 0.34
N LYS A 166 12.06 -17.37 0.76
CA LYS A 166 10.82 -18.05 0.36
C LYS A 166 10.31 -17.62 -1.04
N ALA A 167 10.77 -16.50 -1.59
CA ALA A 167 10.35 -16.04 -2.91
C ALA A 167 11.03 -16.84 -4.03
N LYS A 168 10.29 -17.16 -5.10
CA LYS A 168 10.84 -17.83 -6.30
C LYS A 168 11.77 -16.92 -7.10
N GLY A 169 11.60 -15.61 -6.96
CA GLY A 169 12.48 -14.63 -7.57
C GLY A 169 12.25 -13.22 -7.04
N ILE A 170 13.32 -12.43 -7.05
CA ILE A 170 13.28 -11.03 -6.66
C ILE A 170 14.20 -10.21 -7.56
N LYS A 171 13.74 -9.00 -7.90
CA LYS A 171 14.56 -7.96 -8.52
C LYS A 171 14.40 -6.69 -7.70
N ILE A 172 15.52 -6.09 -7.30
CA ILE A 172 15.57 -4.80 -6.60
C ILE A 172 16.35 -3.83 -7.45
N GLN A 173 15.83 -2.62 -7.62
CA GLN A 173 16.48 -1.53 -8.33
C GLN A 173 16.50 -0.29 -7.45
N ILE A 174 17.65 0.36 -7.34
CA ILE A 174 17.84 1.62 -6.65
C ILE A 174 18.37 2.62 -7.66
N ALA A 175 17.81 3.83 -7.65
CA ALA A 175 18.22 4.91 -8.53
C ALA A 175 18.42 6.21 -7.73
N GLY A 176 19.48 6.96 -8.07
CA GLY A 176 19.82 8.22 -7.43
C GLY A 176 21.30 8.32 -7.12
N ARG A 177 21.67 9.22 -6.19
CA ARG A 177 23.07 9.44 -5.73
C ARG A 177 23.49 8.34 -4.72
N LEU A 178 23.86 7.19 -5.27
CA LEU A 178 24.22 6.02 -4.45
C LEU A 178 25.51 6.27 -3.66
N ASN A 179 25.46 6.06 -2.35
CA ASN A 179 26.53 6.37 -1.37
C ASN A 179 27.04 7.83 -1.44
N GLY A 180 26.21 8.78 -1.86
CA GLY A 180 26.58 10.18 -1.95
C GLY A 180 27.40 10.57 -3.20
N ALA A 181 27.48 9.70 -4.21
CA ALA A 181 28.14 10.04 -5.46
C ALA A 181 27.52 11.29 -6.11
N GLU A 182 28.34 12.14 -6.78
CA GLU A 182 27.85 13.35 -7.44
C GLU A 182 26.89 13.02 -8.59
N ILE A 183 27.23 12.00 -9.38
CA ILE A 183 26.41 11.58 -10.52
C ILE A 183 25.42 10.51 -10.07
N ALA A 184 24.13 10.77 -10.32
CA ALA A 184 23.08 9.81 -10.09
C ALA A 184 23.22 8.61 -11.05
N ARG A 185 23.07 7.43 -10.52
CA ARG A 185 23.08 6.19 -11.31
C ARG A 185 22.03 5.21 -10.84
N THR A 186 21.74 4.22 -11.66
CA THR A 186 20.80 3.15 -11.36
C THR A 186 21.54 1.83 -11.24
N GLU A 187 21.37 1.19 -10.10
CA GLU A 187 21.92 -0.15 -9.82
C GLU A 187 20.77 -1.11 -9.55
N TRP A 188 20.89 -2.34 -10.01
CA TRP A 188 19.89 -3.37 -9.76
C TRP A 188 20.54 -4.73 -9.49
N VAL A 189 19.86 -5.52 -8.68
CA VAL A 189 20.25 -6.90 -8.38
C VAL A 189 19.04 -7.81 -8.55
N ARG A 190 19.26 -9.00 -9.12
CA ARG A 190 18.22 -10.02 -9.29
C ARG A 190 18.71 -11.34 -8.71
N LYS A 191 17.79 -12.03 -8.03
CA LYS A 191 17.97 -13.41 -7.56
C LYS A 191 16.76 -14.24 -8.02
N GLY A 192 17.02 -15.39 -8.64
CA GLY A 192 15.95 -16.19 -9.22
C GLY A 192 15.36 -15.60 -10.51
N ARG A 193 14.18 -16.09 -10.91
CA ARG A 193 13.51 -15.60 -12.13
C ARG A 193 12.38 -14.64 -11.78
N VAL A 194 12.19 -13.61 -12.60
CA VAL A 194 11.10 -12.64 -12.48
C VAL A 194 10.46 -12.45 -13.85
N PRO A 195 9.47 -13.29 -14.21
CA PRO A 195 8.85 -13.29 -15.53
C PRO A 195 7.81 -12.16 -15.64
N LEU A 196 8.25 -10.95 -16.01
CA LEU A 196 7.39 -9.76 -16.07
C LEU A 196 6.31 -9.84 -17.16
N GLN A 197 6.58 -10.57 -18.25
CA GLN A 197 5.68 -10.69 -19.39
C GLN A 197 4.60 -11.78 -19.22
N THR A 198 4.83 -12.74 -18.32
CA THR A 198 3.90 -13.83 -18.07
C THR A 198 2.72 -13.34 -17.25
N LEU A 199 1.51 -13.32 -17.79
CA LEU A 199 0.30 -12.81 -17.11
C LEU A 199 -0.09 -13.65 -15.89
N ARG A 200 0.05 -14.97 -15.96
CA ARG A 200 -0.25 -15.89 -14.85
C ARG A 200 0.76 -15.82 -13.69
N ALA A 201 1.88 -15.10 -13.87
CA ALA A 201 2.86 -14.92 -12.80
C ALA A 201 2.34 -13.96 -11.74
N ASP A 202 2.29 -14.40 -10.47
CA ASP A 202 1.97 -13.55 -9.34
C ASP A 202 3.20 -12.72 -8.97
N ILE A 203 3.18 -11.44 -9.34
CA ILE A 203 4.27 -10.50 -9.11
C ILE A 203 3.77 -9.36 -8.25
N ASP A 204 4.30 -9.28 -7.04
CA ASP A 204 4.13 -8.13 -6.18
C ASP A 204 5.16 -7.05 -6.52
N TYR A 205 4.71 -5.80 -6.58
CA TYR A 205 5.53 -4.66 -6.96
C TYR A 205 5.34 -3.51 -6.00
N SER A 206 6.46 -2.91 -5.59
CA SER A 206 6.44 -1.70 -4.79
C SER A 206 7.45 -0.67 -5.31
N TYR A 207 7.01 0.59 -5.37
CA TYR A 207 7.85 1.75 -5.59
C TYR A 207 7.77 2.66 -4.37
N LYS A 208 8.90 2.94 -3.75
CA LYS A 208 9.02 3.86 -2.62
C LYS A 208 10.28 4.71 -2.75
N THR A 209 10.34 5.80 -2.01
CA THR A 209 11.47 6.71 -1.99
C THR A 209 12.11 6.75 -0.61
N ALA A 210 13.44 6.75 -0.56
CA ALA A 210 14.21 6.98 0.66
C ALA A 210 14.77 8.42 0.66
N LYS A 211 14.58 9.13 1.75
CA LYS A 211 15.12 10.49 1.92
C LYS A 211 16.48 10.41 2.60
N THR A 212 17.53 10.71 1.85
CA THR A 212 18.91 10.74 2.39
C THR A 212 19.44 12.18 2.41
N ILE A 213 20.53 12.39 3.13
CA ILE A 213 21.21 13.70 3.19
C ILE A 213 21.70 14.19 1.80
N TYR A 214 21.94 13.25 0.88
CA TYR A 214 22.40 13.54 -0.51
C TYR A 214 21.25 13.69 -1.51
N GLY A 215 20.00 13.58 -1.07
CA GLY A 215 18.81 13.64 -1.90
C GLY A 215 17.94 12.41 -1.80
N ILE A 216 17.03 12.27 -2.75
CA ILE A 216 16.03 11.20 -2.76
C ILE A 216 16.56 10.02 -3.59
N LEU A 217 16.45 8.81 -3.03
CA LEU A 217 16.71 7.57 -3.74
C LEU A 217 15.38 6.89 -4.10
N GLY A 218 15.18 6.56 -5.36
CA GLY A 218 14.03 5.78 -5.82
C GLY A 218 14.31 4.27 -5.72
N ILE A 219 13.41 3.53 -5.08
CA ILE A 219 13.53 2.10 -4.87
C ILE A 219 12.36 1.40 -5.57
N LYS A 220 12.67 0.43 -6.42
CA LYS A 220 11.69 -0.43 -7.08
C LYS A 220 11.98 -1.88 -6.73
N ILE A 221 10.96 -2.61 -6.27
CA ILE A 221 11.08 -4.03 -5.93
C ILE A 221 10.03 -4.81 -6.70
N TRP A 222 10.45 -5.87 -7.36
CA TRP A 222 9.62 -6.87 -8.01
C TRP A 222 9.84 -8.19 -7.30
N LEU A 223 8.78 -8.78 -6.78
CA LEU A 223 8.81 -10.05 -6.06
C LEU A 223 7.93 -11.05 -6.78
N PHE A 224 8.51 -12.14 -7.23
CA PHE A 224 7.79 -13.24 -7.84
C PHE A 224 7.42 -14.28 -6.79
N LYS A 225 6.14 -14.42 -6.51
CA LYS A 225 5.60 -15.39 -5.52
C LYS A 225 5.41 -16.76 -6.14
N GLY A 226 4.96 -16.83 -7.40
CA GLY A 226 4.69 -18.07 -8.12
C GLY A 226 3.84 -17.84 -9.37
N GLU A 227 3.37 -18.91 -9.97
CA GLU A 227 2.40 -18.87 -11.05
C GLU A 227 1.05 -19.35 -10.51
N GLN A 228 -0.02 -18.68 -10.88
CA GLN A 228 -1.38 -19.12 -10.61
C GLN A 228 -1.74 -20.20 -11.66
N THR A 229 -2.19 -21.32 -11.19
CA THR A 229 -2.71 -22.43 -12.02
C THR A 229 -4.19 -22.23 -12.27
#